data_04ef70ebf266a0cacbf36faf68e95149
#
_entry.id   04ef70ebf266a0cacbf36faf68e95149
#
_cell.length_a   1.000
_cell.length_b   1.000
_cell.length_c   1.000
_cell.angle_alpha   90.00
_cell.angle_beta   90.00
_cell.angle_gamma   90.00
#
_symmetry.space_group_name_H-M   'P 1'
#
loop_
_entity.id
_entity.type
_entity.pdbx_description
1 polymer ?
#
loop_
_entity_poly.entity_id
_entity_poly.type
_entity_poly.pdbx_seq_one_letter_code
_entity_poly.pdbx_strand_id
1 'polypeptide(L)'
;FKQKTAYEIPKRDWSSDVCSSDLENPFFAAAMVNRVWRHFMGVGLVEPVDDLRDSNPPSNPELWALLKREFAAGYDLRKLMRFIVTSRAYQLAADTTRANADDRRFHSHFYARRLPAEVLLDAVSDVTAVPESFAGYPVGLRAVQLPDPTVNSYFLTLFGRSDRVTACACERSGDVTLPQLLHLNNGEDVLKKIKSADGRLAKLLKQFPDDAALTEQLYLLTLARRPTPAEREAVTRQQSAADVREAFFADLFWALLNTKEFAFNH
;
A
#
# COMPACT_ATOMS: atom_id res chain seq x y z
N PHE A 1 28.43 -1.33 38.81
CA PHE A 1 28.08 -2.41 37.88
C PHE A 1 29.14 -2.41 36.77
N LYS A 2 30.06 -3.38 36.76
CA LYS A 2 30.97 -3.60 35.63
C LYS A 2 30.14 -4.23 34.51
N GLN A 3 30.02 -3.57 33.40
CA GLN A 3 29.45 -4.14 32.19
C GLN A 3 30.39 -5.27 31.70
N LYS A 4 29.87 -6.51 31.62
CA LYS A 4 30.66 -7.63 31.11
C LYS A 4 30.98 -7.37 29.62
N THR A 5 32.21 -7.58 29.22
CA THR A 5 32.61 -7.50 27.82
C THR A 5 32.07 -8.72 27.05
N ALA A 6 31.93 -8.62 25.72
CA ALA A 6 31.45 -9.70 24.87
C ALA A 6 32.19 -11.04 25.03
N TYR A 7 33.44 -11.02 25.54
CA TYR A 7 34.24 -12.21 25.82
C TYR A 7 33.92 -12.87 27.17
N GLU A 8 33.22 -12.19 28.06
CA GLU A 8 32.88 -12.70 29.39
C GLU A 8 31.48 -13.34 29.39
N ILE A 9 30.73 -13.26 28.27
CA ILE A 9 29.45 -13.88 28.10
C ILE A 9 29.67 -15.35 27.64
N PRO A 10 29.22 -16.36 28.38
CA PRO A 10 29.35 -17.75 27.98
C PRO A 10 28.77 -17.99 26.58
N LYS A 11 29.44 -18.85 25.78
CA LYS A 11 28.98 -19.17 24.43
C LYS A 11 27.53 -19.70 24.38
N ARG A 12 26.99 -20.21 25.48
CA ARG A 12 25.58 -20.65 25.62
C ARG A 12 24.59 -19.50 25.55
N ASP A 13 25.00 -18.30 25.97
CA ASP A 13 24.14 -17.12 25.95
C ASP A 13 23.98 -16.53 24.53
N TRP A 14 24.75 -17.06 23.57
CA TRP A 14 24.69 -16.72 22.14
C TRP A 14 24.07 -17.85 21.30
N SER A 15 23.52 -18.91 21.95
CA SER A 15 22.83 -19.95 21.20
C SER A 15 21.55 -19.37 20.60
N SER A 16 21.22 -19.76 19.38
CA SER A 16 19.97 -19.42 18.71
C SER A 16 18.73 -19.84 19.51
N ASP A 17 18.89 -20.69 20.50
CA ASP A 17 17.85 -21.20 21.40
C ASP A 17 17.31 -20.12 22.36
N VAL A 18 18.06 -19.05 22.59
CA VAL A 18 17.63 -17.87 23.39
C VAL A 18 17.11 -16.76 22.50
N CYS A 19 17.14 -16.99 21.19
CA CYS A 19 16.77 -16.00 20.19
C CYS A 19 15.26 -15.84 20.00
N SER A 20 14.88 -14.72 19.37
CA SER A 20 13.53 -14.38 18.93
C SER A 20 12.87 -15.45 18.03
N SER A 21 13.61 -16.45 17.56
CA SER A 21 13.13 -17.58 16.74
C SER A 21 12.76 -18.83 17.54
N ASP A 22 12.89 -18.81 18.86
CA ASP A 22 12.42 -19.90 19.70
C ASP A 22 10.89 -20.02 19.63
N LEU A 23 10.39 -21.15 19.15
CA LEU A 23 8.97 -21.44 18.99
C LEU A 23 8.20 -21.50 20.31
N GLU A 24 8.90 -21.76 21.42
CA GLU A 24 8.33 -21.70 22.78
C GLU A 24 8.28 -20.28 23.34
N ASN A 25 8.96 -19.32 22.68
CA ASN A 25 8.94 -17.94 23.07
C ASN A 25 7.55 -17.32 22.79
N PRO A 26 6.79 -16.90 23.79
CA PRO A 26 5.44 -16.35 23.61
C PRO A 26 5.45 -15.05 22.80
N PHE A 27 6.57 -14.32 22.76
CA PHE A 27 6.71 -13.10 22.00
C PHE A 27 6.94 -13.33 20.50
N PHE A 28 7.46 -14.50 20.08
CA PHE A 28 7.67 -14.81 18.68
C PHE A 28 6.36 -14.81 17.88
N ALA A 29 5.38 -15.60 18.32
CA ALA A 29 4.06 -15.64 17.71
C ALA A 29 3.35 -14.27 17.82
N ALA A 30 3.47 -13.63 18.98
CA ALA A 30 2.87 -12.33 19.25
C ALA A 30 3.38 -11.24 18.30
N ALA A 31 4.70 -11.10 18.17
CA ALA A 31 5.31 -10.11 17.28
C ALA A 31 4.93 -10.34 15.81
N MET A 32 5.01 -11.58 15.34
CA MET A 32 4.65 -11.90 13.97
C MET A 32 3.17 -11.64 13.68
N VAL A 33 2.28 -12.06 14.55
CA VAL A 33 0.83 -11.83 14.41
C VAL A 33 0.53 -10.34 14.37
N ASN A 34 1.12 -9.54 15.26
CA ASN A 34 0.87 -8.11 15.31
C ASN A 34 1.37 -7.39 14.05
N ARG A 35 2.56 -7.75 13.57
CA ARG A 35 3.13 -7.18 12.34
C ARG A 35 2.30 -7.54 11.11
N VAL A 36 1.87 -8.79 10.97
CA VAL A 36 1.01 -9.22 9.86
C VAL A 36 -0.36 -8.56 9.94
N TRP A 37 -0.97 -8.51 11.13
CA TRP A 37 -2.23 -7.79 11.34
C TRP A 37 -2.11 -6.32 10.93
N ARG A 38 -1.11 -5.59 11.47
CA ARG A 38 -0.86 -4.20 11.12
C ARG A 38 -0.62 -3.99 9.62
N HIS A 39 0.08 -4.94 8.98
CA HIS A 39 0.33 -4.86 7.53
C HIS A 39 -0.99 -4.82 6.74
N PHE A 40 -1.98 -5.62 7.11
CA PHE A 40 -3.27 -5.67 6.41
C PHE A 40 -4.26 -4.62 6.92
N MET A 41 -4.32 -4.39 8.23
CA MET A 41 -5.34 -3.57 8.86
C MET A 41 -4.92 -2.10 9.11
N GLY A 42 -3.63 -1.77 8.92
CA GLY A 42 -3.10 -0.42 9.10
C GLY A 42 -2.66 -0.08 10.50
N VAL A 43 -3.36 -0.58 11.50
CA VAL A 43 -3.07 -0.41 12.92
C VAL A 43 -2.91 -1.77 13.56
N GLY A 44 -1.93 -1.94 14.44
CA GLY A 44 -1.71 -3.18 15.19
C GLY A 44 -2.79 -3.41 16.26
N LEU A 45 -2.91 -4.63 16.71
CA LEU A 45 -3.66 -4.90 17.94
C LEU A 45 -2.93 -4.36 19.17
N VAL A 46 -1.60 -4.27 19.06
CA VAL A 46 -0.72 -3.57 19.99
C VAL A 46 0.03 -2.49 19.22
N GLU A 47 0.00 -1.25 19.71
CA GLU A 47 0.74 -0.11 19.16
C GLU A 47 1.53 0.62 20.29
N PRO A 48 2.78 1.00 20.03
CA PRO A 48 3.62 0.73 18.85
C PRO A 48 3.78 -0.77 18.56
N VAL A 49 3.91 -1.16 17.28
CA VAL A 49 3.75 -2.54 16.79
C VAL A 49 4.67 -3.58 17.47
N ASP A 50 5.83 -3.16 17.93
CA ASP A 50 6.83 -4.00 18.59
C ASP A 50 6.87 -3.83 20.12
N ASP A 51 5.98 -3.01 20.69
CA ASP A 51 5.92 -2.76 22.13
C ASP A 51 4.97 -3.73 22.83
N LEU A 52 5.42 -4.97 22.98
CA LEU A 52 4.64 -6.08 23.56
C LEU A 52 4.76 -6.19 25.08
N ARG A 53 5.01 -5.10 25.78
CA ARG A 53 5.09 -5.08 27.25
C ARG A 53 3.72 -5.31 27.88
N ASP A 54 3.70 -5.91 29.06
CA ASP A 54 2.46 -6.15 29.83
C ASP A 54 1.68 -4.86 30.15
N SER A 55 2.40 -3.73 30.27
CA SER A 55 1.80 -2.40 30.46
C SER A 55 1.10 -1.84 29.21
N ASN A 56 1.26 -2.49 28.06
CA ASN A 56 0.67 -2.09 26.79
C ASN A 56 -0.24 -3.21 26.23
N PRO A 57 -1.44 -3.38 26.79
CA PRO A 57 -2.33 -4.48 26.40
C PRO A 57 -2.91 -4.28 25.01
N PRO A 58 -3.22 -5.39 24.30
CA PRO A 58 -3.84 -5.35 22.98
C PRO A 58 -5.23 -4.70 23.03
N SER A 59 -5.61 -4.03 21.95
CA SER A 59 -6.93 -3.39 21.79
C SER A 59 -8.09 -4.38 21.85
N ASN A 60 -7.85 -5.64 21.45
CA ASN A 60 -8.80 -6.74 21.54
C ASN A 60 -8.09 -8.00 22.05
N PRO A 61 -8.15 -8.30 23.37
CA PRO A 61 -7.45 -9.43 23.97
C PRO A 61 -7.92 -10.79 23.46
N GLU A 62 -9.19 -10.96 23.14
CA GLU A 62 -9.76 -12.22 22.66
C GLU A 62 -9.25 -12.53 21.24
N LEU A 63 -9.31 -11.55 20.34
CA LEU A 63 -8.77 -11.68 19.00
C LEU A 63 -7.25 -11.91 19.01
N TRP A 64 -6.56 -11.21 19.89
CA TRP A 64 -5.13 -11.39 20.11
C TRP A 64 -4.77 -12.82 20.50
N ALA A 65 -5.48 -13.39 21.48
CA ALA A 65 -5.27 -14.77 21.92
C ALA A 65 -5.60 -15.79 20.81
N LEU A 66 -6.69 -15.55 20.05
CA LEU A 66 -7.09 -16.38 18.93
C LEU A 66 -6.01 -16.44 17.85
N LEU A 67 -5.56 -15.28 17.38
CA LEU A 67 -4.57 -15.19 16.30
C LEU A 67 -3.22 -15.82 16.70
N LYS A 68 -2.77 -15.59 17.94
CA LYS A 68 -1.55 -16.22 18.46
C LYS A 68 -1.66 -17.75 18.46
N ARG A 69 -2.77 -18.27 18.97
CA ARG A 69 -3.02 -19.73 19.01
C ARG A 69 -3.07 -20.34 17.62
N GLU A 70 -3.81 -19.72 16.68
CA GLU A 70 -3.92 -20.21 15.31
C GLU A 70 -2.59 -20.18 14.57
N PHE A 71 -1.77 -19.14 14.80
CA PHE A 71 -0.45 -19.05 14.21
C PHE A 71 0.54 -20.05 14.82
N ALA A 72 0.59 -20.16 16.16
CA ALA A 72 1.48 -21.08 16.86
C ALA A 72 1.19 -22.57 16.56
N ALA A 73 -0.02 -22.92 16.11
CA ALA A 73 -0.37 -24.29 15.76
C ALA A 73 0.44 -24.91 14.59
N GLY A 74 1.14 -24.08 13.80
CA GLY A 74 1.95 -24.59 12.68
C GLY A 74 2.81 -23.50 12.01
N TYR A 75 2.82 -22.29 12.53
CA TYR A 75 3.62 -21.16 12.02
C TYR A 75 3.44 -20.87 10.53
N ASP A 76 2.25 -21.17 9.99
CA ASP A 76 1.90 -20.97 8.60
C ASP A 76 1.43 -19.51 8.37
N LEU A 77 2.32 -18.69 7.79
CA LEU A 77 2.03 -17.29 7.43
C LEU A 77 0.90 -17.19 6.39
N ARG A 78 0.82 -18.09 5.43
CA ARG A 78 -0.24 -18.04 4.41
C ARG A 78 -1.61 -18.29 5.03
N LYS A 79 -1.69 -19.23 5.97
CA LYS A 79 -2.91 -19.50 6.75
C LYS A 79 -3.30 -18.26 7.55
N LEU A 80 -2.34 -17.64 8.26
CA LEU A 80 -2.57 -16.41 9.02
C LEU A 80 -3.07 -15.27 8.13
N MET A 81 -2.39 -15.00 7.02
CA MET A 81 -2.79 -13.97 6.07
C MET A 81 -4.20 -14.21 5.53
N ARG A 82 -4.50 -15.45 5.11
CA ARG A 82 -5.83 -15.81 4.63
C ARG A 82 -6.88 -15.58 5.71
N PHE A 83 -6.61 -15.99 6.94
CA PHE A 83 -7.52 -15.77 8.07
C PHE A 83 -7.86 -14.30 8.28
N ILE A 84 -6.86 -13.42 8.19
CA ILE A 84 -7.05 -11.97 8.33
C ILE A 84 -7.86 -11.41 7.16
N VAL A 85 -7.46 -11.65 5.90
CA VAL A 85 -8.09 -11.04 4.73
C VAL A 85 -9.51 -11.56 4.43
N THR A 86 -9.85 -12.76 4.93
CA THR A 86 -11.21 -13.28 4.82
C THR A 86 -12.10 -12.89 6.01
N SER A 87 -11.54 -12.18 7.00
CA SER A 87 -12.33 -11.70 8.15
C SER A 87 -13.30 -10.58 7.74
N ARG A 88 -14.41 -10.48 8.46
CA ARG A 88 -15.36 -9.37 8.25
C ARG A 88 -14.73 -8.01 8.55
N ALA A 89 -13.76 -7.94 9.48
CA ALA A 89 -13.07 -6.70 9.80
C ALA A 89 -12.27 -6.16 8.61
N TYR A 90 -11.60 -7.04 7.85
CA TYR A 90 -10.85 -6.63 6.65
C TYR A 90 -11.78 -6.22 5.49
N GLN A 91 -12.99 -6.77 5.44
CA GLN A 91 -13.97 -6.53 4.38
C GLN A 91 -14.90 -5.33 4.67
N LEU A 92 -14.67 -4.61 5.77
CA LEU A 92 -15.40 -3.37 6.05
C LEU A 92 -15.02 -2.31 5.02
N ALA A 93 -16.00 -1.46 4.67
CA ALA A 93 -15.75 -0.28 3.86
C ALA A 93 -14.90 0.75 4.65
N ALA A 94 -14.16 1.58 3.93
CA ALA A 94 -13.43 2.70 4.51
C ALA A 94 -14.33 3.90 4.83
N ASP A 95 -15.55 3.89 4.32
CA ASP A 95 -16.54 4.94 4.62
C ASP A 95 -16.90 4.93 6.09
N THR A 96 -16.88 6.12 6.69
CA THR A 96 -17.19 6.31 8.09
C THR A 96 -18.59 6.84 8.29
N THR A 97 -19.18 6.51 9.42
CA THR A 97 -20.40 7.12 9.94
C THR A 97 -20.04 8.14 11.02
N ARG A 98 -21.01 8.98 11.44
CA ARG A 98 -20.79 9.91 12.55
C ARG A 98 -20.39 9.20 13.86
N ALA A 99 -20.78 7.93 14.01
CA ALA A 99 -20.52 7.16 15.23
C ALA A 99 -19.10 6.56 15.29
N ASN A 100 -18.44 6.34 14.14
CA ASN A 100 -17.14 5.68 14.06
C ASN A 100 -16.04 6.49 13.34
N ALA A 101 -16.31 7.74 13.01
CA ALA A 101 -15.36 8.60 12.28
C ALA A 101 -14.04 8.82 13.02
N ASP A 102 -14.08 8.83 14.35
CA ASP A 102 -12.91 9.04 15.21
C ASP A 102 -12.24 7.73 15.66
N ASP A 103 -12.77 6.57 15.25
CA ASP A 103 -12.14 5.30 15.62
C ASP A 103 -10.80 5.14 14.90
N ARG A 104 -9.75 4.94 15.69
CA ARG A 104 -8.38 4.69 15.23
C ARG A 104 -7.78 3.43 15.84
N ARG A 105 -8.59 2.62 16.55
CA ARG A 105 -8.08 1.51 17.36
C ARG A 105 -8.89 0.23 17.26
N PHE A 106 -10.21 0.31 17.08
CA PHE A 106 -11.11 -0.83 17.24
C PHE A 106 -11.58 -1.44 15.92
N HIS A 107 -11.07 -0.93 14.79
CA HIS A 107 -11.39 -1.44 13.45
C HIS A 107 -12.90 -1.49 13.14
N SER A 108 -13.64 -0.46 13.58
CA SER A 108 -15.08 -0.34 13.28
C SER A 108 -15.37 0.05 11.81
N HIS A 109 -14.36 0.44 11.07
CA HIS A 109 -14.30 0.63 9.63
C HIS A 109 -12.91 0.26 9.12
N PHE A 110 -12.73 0.10 7.82
CA PHE A 110 -11.39 -0.10 7.25
C PHE A 110 -10.62 1.22 7.25
N TYR A 111 -9.38 1.20 7.73
CA TYR A 111 -8.55 2.40 7.75
C TYR A 111 -7.85 2.56 6.41
N ALA A 112 -8.40 3.43 5.55
CA ALA A 112 -7.84 3.74 4.25
C ALA A 112 -6.39 4.24 4.39
N ARG A 113 -5.48 3.64 3.64
CA ARG A 113 -4.06 3.96 3.67
C ARG A 113 -3.54 4.23 2.28
N ARG A 114 -2.68 5.22 2.16
CA ARG A 114 -1.97 5.43 0.90
C ARG A 114 -1.11 4.19 0.56
N LEU A 115 -1.11 3.82 -0.70
CA LEU A 115 -0.23 2.77 -1.20
C LEU A 115 1.24 3.15 -0.95
N PRO A 116 2.13 2.19 -0.63
CA PRO A 116 3.56 2.42 -0.60
C PRO A 116 4.06 3.02 -1.91
N ALA A 117 5.13 3.84 -1.85
CA ALA A 117 5.67 4.54 -3.01
C ALA A 117 5.97 3.60 -4.18
N GLU A 118 6.59 2.46 -3.88
CA GLU A 118 6.96 1.44 -4.86
C GLU A 118 5.72 0.82 -5.53
N VAL A 119 4.69 0.51 -4.73
CA VAL A 119 3.44 -0.07 -5.24
C VAL A 119 2.68 0.94 -6.10
N LEU A 120 2.64 2.21 -5.67
CA LEU A 120 1.97 3.28 -6.42
C LEU A 120 2.67 3.54 -7.76
N LEU A 121 3.99 3.58 -7.79
CA LEU A 121 4.77 3.75 -9.02
C LEU A 121 4.56 2.58 -10.00
N ASP A 122 4.56 1.36 -9.47
CA ASP A 122 4.25 0.17 -10.27
C ASP A 122 2.82 0.19 -10.80
N ALA A 123 1.84 0.60 -9.98
CA ALA A 123 0.44 0.73 -10.41
C ALA A 123 0.30 1.76 -11.55
N VAL A 124 0.94 2.92 -11.45
CA VAL A 124 0.97 3.92 -12.54
C VAL A 124 1.59 3.33 -13.80
N SER A 125 2.71 2.61 -13.68
CA SER A 125 3.38 1.97 -14.82
C SER A 125 2.53 0.88 -15.47
N ASP A 126 1.84 0.08 -14.67
CA ASP A 126 0.95 -1.00 -15.14
C ASP A 126 -0.27 -0.43 -15.88
N VAL A 127 -0.95 0.56 -15.34
CA VAL A 127 -2.16 1.13 -15.97
C VAL A 127 -1.84 1.94 -17.23
N THR A 128 -0.70 2.64 -17.24
CA THR A 128 -0.24 3.39 -18.44
C THR A 128 0.41 2.50 -19.47
N ALA A 129 0.81 1.27 -19.11
CA ALA A 129 1.63 0.35 -19.90
C ALA A 129 2.98 0.97 -20.36
N VAL A 130 3.51 1.90 -19.55
CA VAL A 130 4.81 2.52 -19.76
C VAL A 130 5.67 2.20 -18.53
N PRO A 131 6.61 1.23 -18.67
CA PRO A 131 7.43 0.82 -17.55
C PRO A 131 8.33 1.96 -17.05
N GLU A 132 8.72 1.86 -15.78
CA GLU A 132 9.75 2.73 -15.22
C GLU A 132 11.14 2.25 -15.63
N SER A 133 12.10 3.17 -15.60
CA SER A 133 13.49 2.87 -15.86
C SER A 133 14.36 3.32 -14.70
N PHE A 134 15.11 2.38 -14.15
CA PHE A 134 16.03 2.65 -13.04
C PHE A 134 17.46 2.49 -13.52
N ALA A 135 18.32 3.47 -13.22
CA ALA A 135 19.72 3.44 -13.63
C ALA A 135 20.45 2.20 -13.08
N GLY A 136 21.10 1.44 -13.96
CA GLY A 136 21.81 0.21 -13.58
C GLY A 136 20.95 -1.05 -13.53
N TYR A 137 19.65 -0.96 -13.86
CA TYR A 137 18.73 -2.09 -13.85
C TYR A 137 18.07 -2.31 -15.23
N PRO A 138 17.59 -3.52 -15.52
CA PRO A 138 16.86 -3.79 -16.75
C PRO A 138 15.59 -2.95 -16.88
N VAL A 139 15.27 -2.55 -18.09
CA VAL A 139 13.99 -1.86 -18.37
C VAL A 139 12.82 -2.77 -18.03
N GLY A 140 11.82 -2.22 -17.35
CA GLY A 140 10.65 -2.96 -16.92
C GLY A 140 10.79 -3.65 -15.55
N LEU A 141 11.93 -3.47 -14.85
CA LEU A 141 12.03 -3.87 -13.46
C LEU A 141 11.00 -3.08 -12.64
N ARG A 142 10.23 -3.78 -11.81
CA ARG A 142 9.24 -3.13 -10.94
C ARG A 142 9.91 -2.46 -9.75
N ALA A 143 9.35 -1.35 -9.30
CA ALA A 143 9.88 -0.62 -8.15
C ALA A 143 9.91 -1.46 -6.86
N VAL A 144 8.93 -2.37 -6.67
CA VAL A 144 8.90 -3.31 -5.55
C VAL A 144 10.03 -4.34 -5.57
N GLN A 145 10.67 -4.55 -6.71
CA GLN A 145 11.76 -5.51 -6.91
C GLN A 145 13.15 -4.89 -6.72
N LEU A 146 13.23 -3.55 -6.53
CA LEU A 146 14.50 -2.88 -6.32
C LEU A 146 15.18 -3.40 -5.04
N PRO A 147 16.38 -4.01 -5.15
CA PRO A 147 17.09 -4.52 -3.98
C PRO A 147 17.73 -3.39 -3.17
N ASP A 148 18.10 -2.30 -3.84
CA ASP A 148 18.82 -1.16 -3.26
C ASP A 148 17.85 0.02 -3.03
N PRO A 149 17.68 0.46 -1.78
CA PRO A 149 16.86 1.63 -1.46
C PRO A 149 17.48 2.96 -1.92
N THR A 150 18.78 2.98 -2.24
CA THR A 150 19.51 4.19 -2.66
C THR A 150 19.36 4.53 -4.14
N VAL A 151 18.71 3.65 -4.93
CA VAL A 151 18.44 3.93 -6.35
C VAL A 151 17.70 5.26 -6.49
N ASN A 152 18.28 6.15 -7.28
CA ASN A 152 17.72 7.48 -7.48
C ASN A 152 16.38 7.40 -8.22
N SER A 153 15.33 7.89 -7.57
CA SER A 153 14.00 8.06 -8.16
C SER A 153 13.27 9.17 -7.41
N TYR A 154 13.02 10.26 -8.11
CA TYR A 154 12.32 11.40 -7.54
C TYR A 154 10.93 11.00 -7.00
N PHE A 155 10.19 10.19 -7.75
CA PHE A 155 8.88 9.70 -7.32
C PHE A 155 8.97 8.92 -6.02
N LEU A 156 9.86 7.93 -5.95
CA LEU A 156 10.01 7.08 -4.74
C LEU A 156 10.44 7.88 -3.52
N THR A 157 11.35 8.85 -3.69
CA THR A 157 11.79 9.75 -2.62
C THR A 157 10.63 10.63 -2.15
N LEU A 158 9.91 11.25 -3.08
CA LEU A 158 8.80 12.14 -2.77
C LEU A 158 7.67 11.40 -2.03
N PHE A 159 7.36 10.16 -2.43
CA PHE A 159 6.32 9.34 -1.81
C PHE A 159 6.77 8.55 -0.59
N GLY A 160 7.95 8.85 -0.03
CA GLY A 160 8.40 8.33 1.25
C GLY A 160 8.82 6.87 1.20
N ARG A 161 9.58 6.47 0.17
CA ARG A 161 10.26 5.19 0.19
C ARG A 161 11.17 5.10 1.41
N SER A 162 11.15 3.96 2.11
CA SER A 162 12.05 3.70 3.23
C SER A 162 13.50 3.57 2.77
N ASP A 163 14.41 4.21 3.49
CA ASP A 163 15.85 4.06 3.27
C ASP A 163 16.39 2.71 3.77
N ARG A 164 15.55 1.92 4.46
CA ARG A 164 15.88 0.60 5.01
C ARG A 164 17.11 0.60 5.93
N VAL A 165 17.34 1.68 6.65
CA VAL A 165 18.44 1.82 7.60
C VAL A 165 18.19 0.95 8.83
N THR A 166 16.92 0.82 9.24
CA THR A 166 16.49 -0.02 10.36
C THR A 166 15.44 -1.04 9.93
N ALA A 167 15.24 -2.08 10.74
CA ALA A 167 14.16 -3.05 10.54
C ALA A 167 12.79 -2.50 10.98
N CYS A 168 12.71 -1.25 11.43
CA CYS A 168 11.49 -0.64 11.93
C CYS A 168 10.55 -0.23 10.79
N ALA A 169 9.28 -0.58 10.91
CA ALA A 169 8.24 -0.10 10.01
C ALA A 169 7.99 1.42 10.10
N CYS A 170 8.54 2.08 11.14
CA CYS A 170 8.42 3.53 11.36
C CYS A 170 9.21 4.40 10.36
N GLU A 171 10.14 3.81 9.59
CA GLU A 171 10.87 4.56 8.54
C GLU A 171 9.99 4.99 7.36
N ARG A 172 8.81 4.39 7.19
CA ARG A 172 7.89 4.78 6.13
C ARG A 172 6.98 5.88 6.62
N SER A 173 7.13 7.08 6.05
CA SER A 173 6.13 8.14 6.27
C SER A 173 4.82 7.77 5.57
N GLY A 174 3.77 7.55 6.36
CA GLY A 174 2.41 7.33 5.86
C GLY A 174 1.66 8.62 5.56
N ASP A 175 2.20 9.76 6.01
CA ASP A 175 1.53 11.05 5.90
C ASP A 175 1.56 11.58 4.47
N VAL A 176 0.43 12.14 4.05
CA VAL A 176 0.31 12.82 2.75
C VAL A 176 0.83 14.23 2.92
N THR A 177 1.91 14.58 2.21
CA THR A 177 2.48 15.91 2.23
C THR A 177 1.99 16.75 1.05
N LEU A 178 2.02 18.08 1.19
CA LEU A 178 1.66 19.00 0.12
C LEU A 178 2.49 18.78 -1.18
N PRO A 179 3.81 18.56 -1.13
CA PRO A 179 4.59 18.23 -2.33
C PRO A 179 4.12 16.96 -3.04
N GLN A 180 3.67 15.94 -2.31
CA GLN A 180 3.13 14.71 -2.89
C GLN A 180 1.82 14.96 -3.65
N LEU A 181 0.92 15.75 -3.06
CA LEU A 181 -0.32 16.16 -3.73
C LEU A 181 -0.04 16.99 -4.99
N LEU A 182 0.90 17.93 -4.91
CA LEU A 182 1.29 18.76 -6.05
C LEU A 182 1.97 17.95 -7.16
N HIS A 183 2.76 16.94 -6.81
CA HIS A 183 3.41 16.09 -7.80
C HIS A 183 2.41 15.21 -8.56
N LEU A 184 1.45 14.59 -7.87
CA LEU A 184 0.35 13.88 -8.53
C LEU A 184 -0.45 14.83 -9.44
N ASN A 185 -0.69 16.06 -8.98
CA ASN A 185 -1.47 17.06 -9.73
C ASN A 185 -0.71 17.71 -10.89
N ASN A 186 0.62 17.85 -10.82
CA ASN A 186 1.41 18.58 -11.82
C ASN A 186 2.61 17.76 -12.35
N GLY A 187 2.69 16.46 -12.04
CA GLY A 187 3.83 15.62 -12.40
C GLY A 187 3.93 15.40 -13.91
N GLU A 188 4.89 16.08 -14.55
CA GLU A 188 5.18 15.85 -15.97
C GLU A 188 5.42 14.40 -16.32
N ASP A 189 5.98 13.61 -15.40
CA ASP A 189 6.34 12.21 -15.66
C ASP A 189 5.10 11.32 -15.80
N VAL A 190 4.06 11.52 -15.00
CA VAL A 190 2.78 10.81 -15.12
C VAL A 190 2.10 11.20 -16.43
N LEU A 191 2.07 12.50 -16.77
CA LEU A 191 1.51 12.98 -18.02
C LEU A 191 2.27 12.47 -19.25
N LYS A 192 3.61 12.40 -19.19
CA LYS A 192 4.42 11.76 -20.26
C LYS A 192 4.05 10.30 -20.45
N LYS A 193 3.85 9.54 -19.38
CA LYS A 193 3.41 8.14 -19.46
C LYS A 193 2.01 8.03 -20.08
N ILE A 194 1.05 8.87 -19.68
CA ILE A 194 -0.31 8.90 -20.25
C ILE A 194 -0.29 9.20 -21.74
N LYS A 195 0.49 10.22 -22.17
CA LYS A 195 0.58 10.69 -23.56
C LYS A 195 1.56 9.91 -24.43
N SER A 196 2.16 8.83 -23.92
CA SER A 196 3.09 8.01 -24.68
C SER A 196 2.40 7.37 -25.90
N ALA A 197 3.00 7.50 -27.07
CA ALA A 197 2.48 6.93 -28.32
C ALA A 197 2.35 5.40 -28.28
N ASP A 198 3.21 4.73 -27.51
CA ASP A 198 3.19 3.27 -27.30
C ASP A 198 2.44 2.90 -26.01
N GLY A 199 1.93 3.89 -25.30
CA GLY A 199 1.21 3.73 -24.04
C GLY A 199 -0.17 3.10 -24.19
N ARG A 200 -0.80 2.86 -23.05
CA ARG A 200 -2.13 2.24 -22.99
C ARG A 200 -3.20 3.11 -23.61
N LEU A 201 -3.20 4.42 -23.35
CA LEU A 201 -4.22 5.34 -23.85
C LEU A 201 -4.25 5.35 -25.37
N ALA A 202 -3.08 5.47 -26.02
CA ALA A 202 -2.99 5.48 -27.48
C ALA A 202 -3.54 4.19 -28.11
N LYS A 203 -3.35 3.04 -27.46
CA LYS A 203 -3.91 1.75 -27.89
C LYS A 203 -5.41 1.69 -27.70
N LEU A 204 -5.91 2.15 -26.55
CA LEU A 204 -7.34 2.15 -26.22
C LEU A 204 -8.13 3.08 -27.14
N LEU A 205 -7.60 4.27 -27.47
CA LEU A 205 -8.23 5.21 -28.41
C LEU A 205 -8.46 4.60 -29.80
N LYS A 206 -7.54 3.73 -30.24
CA LYS A 206 -7.68 2.99 -31.51
C LYS A 206 -8.64 1.80 -31.39
N GLN A 207 -8.64 1.13 -30.26
CA GLN A 207 -9.43 -0.08 -30.03
C GLN A 207 -10.90 0.23 -29.76
N PHE A 208 -11.18 1.35 -29.08
CA PHE A 208 -12.51 1.76 -28.65
C PHE A 208 -12.91 3.08 -29.33
N PRO A 209 -13.55 3.04 -30.50
CA PRO A 209 -14.07 4.24 -31.15
C PRO A 209 -15.27 4.83 -30.38
N ASP A 210 -16.01 4.00 -29.64
CA ASP A 210 -17.10 4.42 -28.77
C ASP A 210 -16.56 4.97 -27.44
N ASP A 211 -16.97 6.20 -27.10
CA ASP A 211 -16.47 6.93 -25.96
C ASP A 211 -17.00 6.41 -24.62
N ALA A 212 -18.22 5.85 -24.61
CA ALA A 212 -18.76 5.24 -23.41
C ALA A 212 -18.00 3.96 -23.05
N ALA A 213 -17.67 3.14 -24.07
CA ALA A 213 -16.85 1.95 -23.89
C ALA A 213 -15.42 2.31 -23.45
N LEU A 214 -14.81 3.35 -24.05
CA LEU A 214 -13.50 3.82 -23.66
C LEU A 214 -13.47 4.32 -22.20
N THR A 215 -14.48 5.09 -21.82
CA THR A 215 -14.65 5.55 -20.42
C THR A 215 -14.73 4.36 -19.46
N GLU A 216 -15.56 3.35 -19.77
CA GLU A 216 -15.68 2.15 -18.95
C GLU A 216 -14.33 1.43 -18.80
N GLN A 217 -13.57 1.29 -19.90
CA GLN A 217 -12.24 0.67 -19.84
C GLN A 217 -11.24 1.44 -18.97
N LEU A 218 -11.23 2.77 -19.02
CA LEU A 218 -10.38 3.58 -18.15
C LEU A 218 -10.73 3.40 -16.67
N TYR A 219 -12.00 3.37 -16.31
CA TYR A 219 -12.44 3.11 -14.94
C TYR A 219 -12.06 1.70 -14.47
N LEU A 220 -12.27 0.68 -15.31
CA LEU A 220 -11.90 -0.71 -14.99
C LEU A 220 -10.38 -0.86 -14.79
N LEU A 221 -9.57 -0.20 -15.61
CA LEU A 221 -8.11 -0.25 -15.51
C LEU A 221 -7.56 0.48 -14.29
N THR A 222 -8.15 1.60 -13.92
CA THR A 222 -7.63 2.45 -12.84
C THR A 222 -8.24 2.12 -11.49
N LEU A 223 -9.57 1.93 -11.44
CA LEU A 223 -10.33 1.80 -10.20
C LEU A 223 -10.93 0.41 -10.01
N ALA A 224 -10.67 -0.53 -10.93
CA ALA A 224 -11.18 -1.91 -10.91
C ALA A 224 -12.71 -2.01 -10.80
N ARG A 225 -13.43 -0.95 -11.15
CA ARG A 225 -14.90 -0.90 -11.19
C ARG A 225 -15.42 -0.15 -12.41
N ARG A 226 -16.69 -0.31 -12.68
CA ARG A 226 -17.39 0.50 -13.68
C ARG A 226 -17.72 1.89 -13.13
N PRO A 227 -17.80 2.93 -14.01
CA PRO A 227 -18.28 4.23 -13.59
C PRO A 227 -19.73 4.16 -13.13
N THR A 228 -20.06 4.89 -12.08
CA THR A 228 -21.43 5.09 -11.61
C THR A 228 -22.26 5.87 -12.65
N PRO A 229 -23.60 5.86 -12.59
CA PRO A 229 -24.43 6.67 -13.48
C PRO A 229 -24.08 8.16 -13.44
N ALA A 230 -23.82 8.71 -12.25
CA ALA A 230 -23.43 10.12 -12.07
C ALA A 230 -22.07 10.44 -12.69
N GLU A 231 -21.08 9.55 -12.55
CA GLU A 231 -19.77 9.71 -13.18
C GLU A 231 -19.87 9.64 -14.71
N ARG A 232 -20.66 8.71 -15.26
CA ARG A 232 -20.91 8.65 -16.71
C ARG A 232 -21.54 9.92 -17.25
N GLU A 233 -22.56 10.45 -16.57
CA GLU A 233 -23.19 11.71 -16.97
C GLU A 233 -22.21 12.88 -16.91
N ALA A 234 -21.37 12.97 -15.87
CA ALA A 234 -20.36 14.00 -15.74
C ALA A 234 -19.32 13.93 -16.86
N VAL A 235 -18.81 12.74 -17.17
CA VAL A 235 -17.86 12.50 -18.27
C VAL A 235 -18.47 12.90 -19.62
N THR A 236 -19.70 12.44 -19.92
CA THR A 236 -20.39 12.76 -21.19
C THR A 236 -20.58 14.28 -21.35
N ARG A 237 -20.99 14.96 -20.29
CA ARG A 237 -21.18 16.42 -20.31
C ARG A 237 -19.89 17.18 -20.60
N GLN A 238 -18.79 16.80 -19.94
CA GLN A 238 -17.49 17.44 -20.14
C GLN A 238 -16.90 17.12 -21.51
N GLN A 239 -17.07 15.89 -21.98
CA GLN A 239 -16.61 15.48 -23.29
C GLN A 239 -17.31 16.26 -24.42
N SER A 240 -18.60 16.53 -24.30
CA SER A 240 -19.37 17.31 -25.29
C SER A 240 -18.86 18.77 -25.41
N ALA A 241 -18.12 19.26 -24.42
CA ALA A 241 -17.51 20.59 -24.41
C ALA A 241 -16.02 20.57 -24.82
N ALA A 242 -15.44 19.40 -25.09
CA ALA A 242 -14.02 19.26 -25.40
C ALA A 242 -13.77 19.37 -26.91
N ASP A 243 -12.75 20.13 -27.29
CA ASP A 243 -12.37 20.34 -28.69
C ASP A 243 -11.65 19.13 -29.31
N VAL A 244 -10.88 18.41 -28.49
CA VAL A 244 -10.01 17.31 -28.96
C VAL A 244 -10.23 16.05 -28.11
N ARG A 245 -10.70 14.98 -28.74
CA ARG A 245 -11.01 13.70 -28.09
C ARG A 245 -9.83 13.13 -27.31
N GLU A 246 -8.63 13.10 -27.92
CA GLU A 246 -7.43 12.54 -27.29
C GLU A 246 -7.03 13.32 -26.04
N ALA A 247 -7.08 14.64 -26.08
CA ALA A 247 -6.77 15.49 -24.94
C ALA A 247 -7.75 15.25 -23.79
N PHE A 248 -9.05 15.16 -24.07
CA PHE A 248 -10.06 14.87 -23.08
C PHE A 248 -9.81 13.52 -22.35
N PHE A 249 -9.54 12.45 -23.10
CA PHE A 249 -9.28 11.15 -22.49
C PHE A 249 -7.93 11.09 -21.77
N ALA A 250 -6.94 11.88 -22.17
CA ALA A 250 -5.70 12.05 -21.40
C ALA A 250 -5.97 12.72 -20.06
N ASP A 251 -6.79 13.76 -20.04
CA ASP A 251 -7.19 14.49 -18.82
C ASP A 251 -8.08 13.62 -17.92
N LEU A 252 -9.01 12.85 -18.48
CA LEU A 252 -9.82 11.89 -17.72
C LEU A 252 -8.93 10.82 -17.07
N PHE A 253 -8.00 10.24 -17.83
CA PHE A 253 -7.08 9.23 -17.32
C PHE A 253 -6.20 9.80 -16.20
N TRP A 254 -5.69 11.01 -16.40
CA TRP A 254 -4.95 11.74 -15.37
C TRP A 254 -5.80 11.97 -14.11
N ALA A 255 -7.04 12.43 -14.27
CA ALA A 255 -7.96 12.65 -13.16
C ALA A 255 -8.21 11.37 -12.35
N LEU A 256 -8.42 10.23 -13.02
CA LEU A 256 -8.62 8.94 -12.37
C LEU A 256 -7.40 8.51 -11.55
N LEU A 257 -6.18 8.68 -12.08
CA LEU A 257 -4.93 8.38 -11.36
C LEU A 257 -4.71 9.28 -10.14
N ASN A 258 -5.34 10.46 -10.10
CA ASN A 258 -5.27 11.39 -8.98
C ASN A 258 -6.40 11.21 -7.96
N THR A 259 -7.29 10.24 -8.14
CA THR A 259 -8.32 9.95 -7.15
C THR A 259 -7.73 9.29 -5.90
N LYS A 260 -8.40 9.51 -4.76
CA LYS A 260 -8.08 8.75 -3.54
C LYS A 260 -8.27 7.24 -3.76
N GLU A 261 -9.26 6.87 -4.54
CA GLU A 261 -9.59 5.47 -4.86
C GLU A 261 -8.43 4.76 -5.58
N PHE A 262 -7.66 5.46 -6.43
CA PHE A 262 -6.46 4.89 -7.05
C PHE A 262 -5.25 4.87 -6.10
N ALA A 263 -5.05 5.92 -5.33
CA ALA A 263 -3.83 6.10 -4.55
C ALA A 263 -3.87 5.43 -3.16
N PHE A 264 -5.04 5.02 -2.69
CA PHE A 264 -5.25 4.45 -1.36
C PHE A 264 -5.80 3.02 -1.45
N ASN A 265 -5.41 2.20 -0.50
CA ASN A 265 -6.08 0.94 -0.20
C ASN A 265 -7.32 1.27 0.66
N HIS A 266 -8.51 0.89 0.18
CA HIS A 266 -9.80 1.21 0.80
C HIS A 266 -10.74 0.01 0.77
#